data_8d3e724ae4779c5c642f3cd634af32d8
#
_entry.id   8d3e724ae4779c5c642f3cd634af32d8
#
_cell.length_a   1.000
_cell.length_b   1.000
_cell.length_c   1.000
_cell.angle_alpha   90.00
_cell.angle_beta   90.00
_cell.angle_gamma   90.00
#
_symmetry.space_group_name_H-M   'P 1'
#
loop_
_entity.id
_entity.type
_entity.pdbx_description
1 polymer ?
#
loop_
_entity_poly.entity_id
_entity_poly.type
_entity_poly.pdbx_seq_one_letter_code
_entity_poly.pdbx_strand_id
1 'polypeptide(L)'
;MTLVNRWYQLLKLLVTHKKVSIQEVQKEIKTSNQTIKKDIGELNEEIAGIAKIIQKNKHFELEIYDFDFFDEIMQGKLKTASDFNSASKRIAYLLNRLIETEDFLRMDDLSEEVGVSRGTVVKDLKTLKEMINDFDVKITGTPNKGLRIIGDELELRLLLFYFVSPYFSETKTEQFLEEKQAIKHFQKKTNASKQEITLLTKVIGISLNRISSNYLLKKPINRYSGCFEYIQEFNELINQLEEIYELTLSQYEKDFISFPLNIINTSITMIRKANSDLRLYFDPMMMRIRRLDLIDLDESFLYQEMKQHLSLLINRVIFRYRLTDLFYGEIEKKYPFSYQIASECIQALEAILQHKISKVEISYLTLYLELAFRYQKEHFSSKKVAIVHTTGKGTALMIQRQIKRILGRDIQITHVSEEQYEKVDLNKYFAVFTTIPLKNVNEETPVIHLT
;
A
#
# COMPACT_ATOMS: atom_id res chain seq x y z
N MET A 1 10.73 -18.85 2.08
CA MET A 1 9.34 -18.61 2.46
C MET A 1 8.82 -19.83 3.18
N THR A 2 8.16 -19.67 4.32
CA THR A 2 7.65 -20.79 5.12
C THR A 2 6.39 -21.38 4.48
N LEU A 3 6.08 -22.66 4.79
CA LEU A 3 4.94 -23.39 4.26
C LEU A 3 3.61 -22.62 4.43
N VAL A 4 3.28 -22.23 5.64
CA VAL A 4 2.04 -21.50 5.95
C VAL A 4 1.95 -20.16 5.20
N ASN A 5 3.05 -19.44 5.03
CA ASN A 5 3.06 -18.21 4.24
C ASN A 5 2.80 -18.48 2.75
N ARG A 6 3.31 -19.61 2.19
CA ARG A 6 3.00 -20.01 0.81
C ARG A 6 1.52 -20.36 0.65
N TRP A 7 0.91 -21.03 1.64
CA TRP A 7 -0.52 -21.32 1.65
C TRP A 7 -1.37 -20.04 1.58
N TYR A 8 -1.03 -19.02 2.38
CA TYR A 8 -1.75 -17.74 2.33
C TYR A 8 -1.56 -17.02 1.01
N GLN A 9 -0.37 -17.06 0.41
CA GLN A 9 -0.16 -16.50 -0.92
C GLN A 9 -0.95 -17.24 -1.99
N LEU A 10 -0.97 -18.58 -1.92
CA LEU A 10 -1.76 -19.40 -2.83
C LEU A 10 -3.26 -19.10 -2.70
N LEU A 11 -3.78 -19.05 -1.48
CA LEU A 11 -5.19 -18.71 -1.24
C LEU A 11 -5.51 -17.30 -1.75
N LYS A 12 -4.68 -16.30 -1.46
CA LYS A 12 -4.87 -14.94 -1.98
C LYS A 12 -4.90 -14.90 -3.51
N LEU A 13 -3.97 -15.57 -4.15
CA LEU A 13 -3.90 -15.68 -5.61
C LEU A 13 -5.19 -16.29 -6.18
N LEU A 14 -5.68 -17.38 -5.57
CA LEU A 14 -6.88 -18.09 -6.01
C LEU A 14 -8.19 -17.36 -5.70
N VAL A 15 -8.26 -16.58 -4.62
CA VAL A 15 -9.40 -15.73 -4.30
C VAL A 15 -9.55 -14.61 -5.33
N THR A 16 -8.42 -14.08 -5.80
CA THR A 16 -8.45 -12.94 -6.73
C THR A 16 -8.63 -13.37 -8.18
N HIS A 17 -8.02 -14.47 -8.57
CA HIS A 17 -8.14 -15.02 -9.92
C HIS A 17 -9.01 -16.27 -9.89
N LYS A 18 -10.11 -16.26 -10.60
CA LYS A 18 -11.00 -17.43 -10.69
C LYS A 18 -10.30 -18.69 -11.18
N LYS A 19 -9.24 -18.53 -11.99
CA LYS A 19 -8.43 -19.61 -12.58
C LYS A 19 -6.98 -19.19 -12.64
N VAL A 20 -6.09 -20.01 -12.06
CA VAL A 20 -4.66 -19.73 -12.01
C VAL A 20 -3.89 -20.93 -12.57
N SER A 21 -3.00 -20.70 -13.52
CA SER A 21 -2.13 -21.76 -14.06
C SER A 21 -0.99 -22.06 -13.10
N ILE A 22 -0.40 -23.26 -13.21
CA ILE A 22 0.76 -23.64 -12.39
C ILE A 22 1.96 -22.70 -12.63
N GLN A 23 2.09 -22.13 -13.81
CA GLN A 23 3.16 -21.18 -14.16
C GLN A 23 2.97 -19.83 -13.45
N GLU A 24 1.75 -19.33 -13.34
CA GLU A 24 1.42 -18.12 -12.58
C GLU A 24 1.69 -18.33 -11.09
N VAL A 25 1.27 -19.49 -10.53
CA VAL A 25 1.57 -19.84 -9.14
C VAL A 25 3.09 -19.90 -8.91
N GLN A 26 3.85 -20.51 -9.83
CA GLN A 26 5.32 -20.57 -9.72
C GLN A 26 5.97 -19.19 -9.72
N LYS A 27 5.51 -18.30 -10.60
CA LYS A 27 6.03 -16.93 -10.72
C LYS A 27 5.79 -16.14 -9.43
N GLU A 28 4.62 -16.31 -8.83
CA GLU A 28 4.23 -15.59 -7.61
C GLU A 28 4.90 -16.15 -6.36
N ILE A 29 4.83 -17.46 -6.16
CA ILE A 29 5.34 -18.13 -4.94
C ILE A 29 6.84 -18.45 -5.03
N LYS A 30 7.44 -18.38 -6.24
CA LYS A 30 8.88 -18.63 -6.50
C LYS A 30 9.33 -20.01 -6.00
N THR A 31 8.57 -21.05 -6.29
CA THR A 31 8.87 -22.43 -5.87
C THR A 31 8.64 -23.45 -7.00
N SER A 32 9.08 -24.70 -6.81
CA SER A 32 8.97 -25.75 -7.83
C SER A 32 7.52 -26.26 -7.99
N ASN A 33 7.18 -26.79 -9.16
CA ASN A 33 5.87 -27.43 -9.41
C ASN A 33 5.56 -28.56 -8.44
N GLN A 34 6.56 -29.34 -8.06
CA GLN A 34 6.39 -30.45 -7.14
C GLN A 34 6.05 -29.94 -5.73
N THR A 35 6.70 -28.87 -5.30
CA THR A 35 6.41 -28.21 -4.01
C THR A 35 5.00 -27.61 -4.01
N ILE A 36 4.59 -26.96 -5.11
CA ILE A 36 3.22 -26.40 -5.22
C ILE A 36 2.16 -27.46 -5.08
N LYS A 37 2.32 -28.59 -5.79
CA LYS A 37 1.36 -29.72 -5.71
C LYS A 37 1.30 -30.31 -4.31
N LYS A 38 2.45 -30.44 -3.64
CA LYS A 38 2.51 -30.89 -2.25
C LYS A 38 1.81 -29.90 -1.33
N ASP A 39 2.14 -28.61 -1.44
CA ASP A 39 1.53 -27.54 -0.65
C ASP A 39 0.00 -27.50 -0.83
N ILE A 40 -0.51 -27.69 -2.06
CA ILE A 40 -1.97 -27.78 -2.33
C ILE A 40 -2.59 -29.01 -1.67
N GLY A 41 -1.92 -30.15 -1.69
CA GLY A 41 -2.40 -31.36 -1.01
C GLY A 41 -2.56 -31.14 0.49
N GLU A 42 -1.49 -30.68 1.14
CA GLU A 42 -1.47 -30.41 2.57
C GLU A 42 -2.48 -29.29 2.94
N LEU A 43 -2.57 -28.24 2.15
CA LEU A 43 -3.54 -27.15 2.39
C LEU A 43 -4.98 -27.65 2.26
N ASN A 44 -5.30 -28.50 1.28
CA ASN A 44 -6.64 -29.07 1.13
C ASN A 44 -7.05 -29.98 2.33
N GLU A 45 -6.10 -30.62 2.98
CA GLU A 45 -6.35 -31.36 4.23
C GLU A 45 -6.69 -30.40 5.37
N GLU A 46 -5.95 -29.31 5.51
CA GLU A 46 -6.13 -28.30 6.56
C GLU A 46 -7.45 -27.49 6.41
N ILE A 47 -7.89 -27.24 5.18
CA ILE A 47 -9.14 -26.50 4.91
C ILE A 47 -10.32 -27.41 4.56
N ALA A 48 -10.21 -28.70 4.84
CA ALA A 48 -11.26 -29.68 4.52
C ALA A 48 -12.61 -29.28 5.14
N GLY A 49 -13.67 -29.36 4.33
CA GLY A 49 -15.02 -28.96 4.72
C GLY A 49 -15.30 -27.44 4.65
N ILE A 50 -14.25 -26.61 4.57
CA ILE A 50 -14.37 -25.14 4.49
C ILE A 50 -14.18 -24.68 3.04
N ALA A 51 -13.13 -25.17 2.40
CA ALA A 51 -12.82 -24.87 1.00
C ALA A 51 -12.00 -26.01 0.38
N LYS A 52 -11.85 -25.98 -0.95
CA LYS A 52 -11.01 -26.95 -1.68
C LYS A 52 -10.39 -26.32 -2.91
N ILE A 53 -9.09 -26.53 -3.07
CA ILE A 53 -8.39 -26.18 -4.30
C ILE A 53 -8.47 -27.38 -5.24
N ILE A 54 -9.07 -27.20 -6.39
CA ILE A 54 -9.26 -28.20 -7.43
C ILE A 54 -8.43 -27.87 -8.67
N GLN A 55 -7.97 -28.90 -9.38
CA GLN A 55 -7.29 -28.73 -10.66
C GLN A 55 -8.24 -29.08 -11.80
N LYS A 56 -8.57 -28.09 -12.65
CA LYS A 56 -9.38 -28.28 -13.88
C LYS A 56 -8.59 -27.74 -15.08
N ASN A 57 -8.45 -28.53 -16.15
CA ASN A 57 -7.83 -28.09 -17.42
C ASN A 57 -6.48 -27.35 -17.26
N LYS A 58 -5.57 -27.88 -16.43
CA LYS A 58 -4.25 -27.31 -16.12
C LYS A 58 -4.27 -26.01 -15.30
N HIS A 59 -5.44 -25.58 -14.80
CA HIS A 59 -5.59 -24.44 -13.90
C HIS A 59 -6.06 -24.91 -12.53
N PHE A 60 -5.70 -24.17 -11.52
CA PHE A 60 -6.23 -24.31 -10.17
C PHE A 60 -7.40 -23.36 -9.97
N GLU A 61 -8.44 -23.83 -9.31
CA GLU A 61 -9.64 -23.08 -8.93
C GLU A 61 -9.90 -23.33 -7.44
N LEU A 62 -10.42 -22.33 -6.73
CA LEU A 62 -10.81 -22.44 -5.34
C LEU A 62 -12.33 -22.54 -5.24
N GLU A 63 -12.80 -23.61 -4.62
CA GLU A 63 -14.21 -23.80 -4.25
C GLU A 63 -14.35 -23.53 -2.75
N ILE A 64 -15.20 -22.57 -2.35
CA ILE A 64 -15.44 -22.23 -0.95
C ILE A 64 -16.83 -22.75 -0.59
N TYR A 65 -16.91 -23.58 0.46
CA TYR A 65 -18.14 -24.17 0.95
C TYR A 65 -18.71 -23.43 2.16
N ASP A 66 -17.82 -22.85 2.98
CA ASP A 66 -18.18 -22.06 4.15
C ASP A 66 -17.39 -20.73 4.13
N PHE A 67 -18.08 -19.65 3.77
CA PHE A 67 -17.46 -18.34 3.62
C PHE A 67 -17.05 -17.70 4.94
N ASP A 68 -17.79 -17.93 6.02
CA ASP A 68 -17.47 -17.35 7.33
C ASP A 68 -16.20 -17.96 7.92
N PHE A 69 -16.10 -19.28 7.90
CA PHE A 69 -14.89 -19.98 8.33
C PHE A 69 -13.71 -19.74 7.38
N PHE A 70 -13.95 -19.60 6.06
CA PHE A 70 -12.91 -19.26 5.12
C PHE A 70 -12.33 -17.86 5.38
N ASP A 71 -13.18 -16.90 5.76
CA ASP A 71 -12.76 -15.54 6.15
C ASP A 71 -11.87 -15.59 7.39
N GLU A 72 -12.17 -16.41 8.40
CA GLU A 72 -11.31 -16.66 9.55
C GLU A 72 -9.94 -17.23 9.16
N ILE A 73 -9.92 -18.18 8.19
CA ILE A 73 -8.66 -18.68 7.63
C ILE A 73 -7.87 -17.55 7.02
N MET A 74 -8.47 -16.72 6.18
CA MET A 74 -7.80 -15.59 5.54
C MET A 74 -7.30 -14.56 6.55
N GLN A 75 -7.92 -14.45 7.72
CA GLN A 75 -7.49 -13.62 8.84
C GLN A 75 -6.34 -14.23 9.67
N GLY A 76 -5.97 -15.47 9.44
CA GLY A 76 -4.76 -16.05 10.05
C GLY A 76 -4.97 -17.32 10.89
N LYS A 77 -6.15 -17.93 10.92
CA LYS A 77 -6.47 -19.11 11.75
C LYS A 77 -5.48 -20.28 11.58
N LEU A 78 -5.03 -20.56 10.36
CA LEU A 78 -4.03 -21.61 10.10
C LEU A 78 -2.67 -21.33 10.77
N LYS A 79 -2.31 -20.05 10.93
CA LYS A 79 -1.06 -19.66 11.60
C LYS A 79 -1.14 -19.91 13.10
N THR A 80 -2.28 -19.58 13.71
CA THR A 80 -2.51 -19.80 15.16
C THR A 80 -2.58 -21.28 15.51
N ALA A 81 -3.19 -22.10 14.66
CA ALA A 81 -3.32 -23.55 14.86
C ALA A 81 -2.01 -24.34 14.63
N SER A 82 -1.02 -23.74 13.95
CA SER A 82 0.26 -24.42 13.70
C SER A 82 1.03 -24.67 15.02
N ASP A 83 1.77 -25.76 15.09
CA ASP A 83 2.64 -26.11 16.21
C ASP A 83 4.10 -25.66 16.01
N PHE A 84 5.01 -25.95 16.93
CA PHE A 84 6.43 -25.65 16.82
C PHE A 84 7.19 -26.52 15.78
N ASN A 85 6.55 -27.49 15.15
CA ASN A 85 7.09 -28.11 13.95
C ASN A 85 7.13 -27.13 12.78
N SER A 86 6.23 -26.13 12.78
CA SER A 86 6.26 -25.01 11.84
C SER A 86 7.42 -24.07 12.13
N ALA A 87 8.34 -23.92 11.18
CA ALA A 87 9.43 -22.94 11.29
C ALA A 87 8.92 -21.51 11.49
N SER A 88 7.76 -21.17 10.91
CA SER A 88 7.15 -19.85 11.07
C SER A 88 6.74 -19.57 12.51
N LYS A 89 6.11 -20.54 13.17
CA LYS A 89 5.70 -20.38 14.56
C LYS A 89 6.90 -20.34 15.51
N ARG A 90 7.93 -21.17 15.25
CA ARG A 90 9.18 -21.09 16.02
C ARG A 90 9.85 -19.73 15.87
N ILE A 91 9.96 -19.21 14.63
CA ILE A 91 10.54 -17.88 14.37
C ILE A 91 9.75 -16.78 15.09
N ALA A 92 8.41 -16.84 15.04
CA ALA A 92 7.56 -15.90 15.77
C ALA A 92 7.77 -16.01 17.28
N TYR A 93 7.89 -17.22 17.83
CA TYR A 93 8.18 -17.44 19.23
C TYR A 93 9.54 -16.89 19.63
N LEU A 94 10.60 -17.20 18.88
CA LEU A 94 11.95 -16.69 19.13
C LEU A 94 11.99 -15.16 19.11
N LEU A 95 11.28 -14.55 18.16
CA LEU A 95 11.16 -13.10 18.10
C LEU A 95 10.43 -12.54 19.33
N ASN A 96 9.31 -13.14 19.73
CA ASN A 96 8.57 -12.73 20.91
C ASN A 96 9.44 -12.76 22.16
N ARG A 97 10.13 -13.88 22.37
CA ARG A 97 11.04 -14.06 23.52
C ARG A 97 12.15 -13.02 23.56
N LEU A 98 12.73 -12.69 22.39
CA LEU A 98 13.75 -11.64 22.28
C LEU A 98 13.21 -10.23 22.56
N ILE A 99 11.92 -9.96 22.27
CA ILE A 99 11.29 -8.65 22.54
C ILE A 99 10.80 -8.53 23.98
N GLU A 100 10.38 -9.62 24.60
CA GLU A 100 9.87 -9.64 25.98
C GLU A 100 10.94 -9.46 27.06
N THR A 101 12.22 -9.66 26.71
CA THR A 101 13.32 -9.57 27.69
C THR A 101 14.41 -8.60 27.28
N GLU A 102 14.92 -7.84 28.24
CA GLU A 102 16.12 -7.00 28.04
C GLU A 102 17.41 -7.80 28.23
N ASP A 103 17.34 -8.95 28.85
CA ASP A 103 18.46 -9.82 29.13
C ASP A 103 18.90 -10.61 27.89
N PHE A 104 20.11 -11.17 27.98
CA PHE A 104 20.60 -12.07 26.95
C PHE A 104 19.97 -13.46 27.07
N LEU A 105 19.37 -13.95 25.99
CA LEU A 105 18.82 -15.30 25.89
C LEU A 105 19.90 -16.26 25.35
N ARG A 106 20.12 -17.36 26.06
CA ARG A 106 21.07 -18.39 25.59
C ARG A 106 20.45 -19.24 24.48
N MET A 107 21.28 -19.66 23.53
CA MET A 107 20.83 -20.46 22.41
C MET A 107 20.29 -21.84 22.87
N ASP A 108 20.86 -22.39 23.94
CA ASP A 108 20.46 -23.67 24.45
C ASP A 108 19.08 -23.59 25.11
N ASP A 109 18.80 -22.53 25.88
CA ASP A 109 17.49 -22.28 26.49
C ASP A 109 16.43 -22.13 25.40
N LEU A 110 16.69 -21.34 24.36
CA LEU A 110 15.77 -21.18 23.21
C LEU A 110 15.51 -22.48 22.46
N SER A 111 16.53 -23.35 22.34
CA SER A 111 16.36 -24.65 21.68
C SER A 111 15.52 -25.63 22.51
N GLU A 112 15.65 -25.61 23.82
CA GLU A 112 14.84 -26.37 24.77
C GLU A 112 13.39 -25.88 24.78
N GLU A 113 13.16 -24.55 24.87
CA GLU A 113 11.82 -23.95 24.87
C GLU A 113 11.00 -24.34 23.63
N VAL A 114 11.60 -24.39 22.44
CA VAL A 114 10.89 -24.76 21.18
C VAL A 114 11.01 -26.24 20.82
N GLY A 115 11.71 -27.06 21.62
CA GLY A 115 11.84 -28.50 21.44
C GLY A 115 12.57 -28.93 20.15
N VAL A 116 13.58 -28.17 19.70
CA VAL A 116 14.36 -28.48 18.49
C VAL A 116 15.87 -28.39 18.73
N SER A 117 16.65 -28.92 17.78
CA SER A 117 18.12 -28.84 17.89
C SER A 117 18.62 -27.39 17.80
N ARG A 118 19.75 -27.11 18.47
CA ARG A 118 20.47 -25.83 18.36
C ARG A 118 20.72 -25.41 16.90
N GLY A 119 21.06 -26.37 16.02
CA GLY A 119 21.26 -26.12 14.59
C GLY A 119 19.99 -25.64 13.88
N THR A 120 18.82 -26.11 14.31
CA THR A 120 17.53 -25.63 13.80
C THR A 120 17.28 -24.19 14.24
N VAL A 121 17.52 -23.86 15.52
CA VAL A 121 17.36 -22.49 16.03
C VAL A 121 18.31 -21.52 15.29
N VAL A 122 19.54 -21.92 14.99
CA VAL A 122 20.49 -21.09 14.20
C VAL A 122 19.91 -20.78 12.81
N LYS A 123 19.29 -21.77 12.14
CA LYS A 123 18.64 -21.53 10.84
C LYS A 123 17.42 -20.61 10.96
N ASP A 124 16.60 -20.83 11.97
CA ASP A 124 15.41 -19.99 12.24
C ASP A 124 15.82 -18.54 12.54
N LEU A 125 16.88 -18.31 13.33
CA LEU A 125 17.42 -16.98 13.62
C LEU A 125 18.04 -16.32 12.39
N LYS A 126 18.64 -17.09 11.48
CA LYS A 126 19.11 -16.53 10.21
C LYS A 126 17.93 -16.01 9.38
N THR A 127 16.88 -16.80 9.25
CA THR A 127 15.65 -16.39 8.57
C THR A 127 15.01 -15.19 9.26
N LEU A 128 14.95 -15.18 10.59
CA LEU A 128 14.46 -14.06 11.36
C LEU A 128 15.22 -12.76 11.05
N LYS A 129 16.55 -12.80 11.04
CA LYS A 129 17.37 -11.64 10.69
C LYS A 129 17.08 -11.11 9.28
N GLU A 130 16.85 -11.99 8.32
CA GLU A 130 16.46 -11.62 6.96
C GLU A 130 15.05 -10.98 6.93
N MET A 131 14.11 -11.49 7.72
CA MET A 131 12.73 -10.97 7.80
C MET A 131 12.65 -9.56 8.41
N ILE A 132 13.48 -9.27 9.41
CA ILE A 132 13.48 -7.99 10.14
C ILE A 132 14.39 -6.94 9.52
N ASN A 133 15.02 -7.21 8.39
CA ASN A 133 16.02 -6.31 7.77
C ASN A 133 15.43 -4.95 7.33
N ASP A 134 14.13 -4.87 7.09
CA ASP A 134 13.42 -3.63 6.75
C ASP A 134 13.06 -2.78 7.99
N PHE A 135 13.37 -3.25 9.20
CA PHE A 135 13.08 -2.60 10.47
C PHE A 135 14.37 -2.10 11.13
N ASP A 136 14.28 -0.98 11.84
CA ASP A 136 15.43 -0.40 12.53
C ASP A 136 15.76 -1.15 13.85
N VAL A 137 15.95 -2.47 13.73
CA VAL A 137 16.27 -3.36 14.84
C VAL A 137 17.47 -4.24 14.53
N LYS A 138 18.19 -4.67 15.57
CA LYS A 138 19.34 -5.55 15.43
C LYS A 138 19.29 -6.68 16.47
N ILE A 139 19.47 -7.92 16.02
CA ILE A 139 19.74 -9.05 16.90
C ILE A 139 21.25 -9.21 17.05
N THR A 140 21.75 -8.92 18.24
CA THR A 140 23.18 -8.98 18.59
C THR A 140 23.46 -10.20 19.46
N GLY A 141 24.62 -10.83 19.25
CA GLY A 141 25.10 -11.94 20.07
C GLY A 141 26.37 -11.53 20.83
N THR A 142 26.45 -11.90 22.08
CA THR A 142 27.65 -11.73 22.89
C THR A 142 28.17 -13.12 23.30
N PRO A 143 29.45 -13.44 23.06
CA PRO A 143 30.03 -14.72 23.47
C PRO A 143 29.76 -15.00 24.95
N ASN A 144 29.35 -16.22 25.26
CA ASN A 144 29.03 -16.72 26.61
C ASN A 144 27.83 -16.04 27.32
N LYS A 145 27.23 -15.01 26.73
CA LYS A 145 26.02 -14.34 27.29
C LYS A 145 24.75 -14.76 26.56
N GLY A 146 24.78 -14.79 25.22
CA GLY A 146 23.61 -15.14 24.42
C GLY A 146 23.25 -14.06 23.40
N LEU A 147 21.96 -13.99 23.06
CA LEU A 147 21.36 -13.09 22.06
C LEU A 147 20.44 -12.08 22.71
N ARG A 148 20.37 -10.89 22.17
CA ARG A 148 19.36 -9.89 22.49
C ARG A 148 18.94 -9.11 21.24
N ILE A 149 17.74 -8.55 21.25
CA ILE A 149 17.26 -7.61 20.24
C ILE A 149 17.45 -6.18 20.76
N ILE A 150 17.81 -5.26 19.85
CA ILE A 150 17.97 -3.84 20.14
C ILE A 150 17.22 -3.07 19.07
N GLY A 151 16.38 -2.14 19.48
CA GLY A 151 15.61 -1.27 18.59
C GLY A 151 14.72 -0.31 19.38
N ASP A 152 14.14 0.66 18.68
CA ASP A 152 13.12 1.53 19.24
C ASP A 152 11.83 0.76 19.53
N GLU A 153 11.09 1.17 20.56
CA GLU A 153 9.85 0.53 20.97
C GLU A 153 8.81 0.47 19.83
N LEU A 154 8.72 1.51 18.99
CA LEU A 154 7.84 1.49 17.83
C LEU A 154 8.19 0.33 16.88
N GLU A 155 9.46 0.16 16.54
CA GLU A 155 9.90 -0.91 15.64
C GLU A 155 9.68 -2.30 16.25
N LEU A 156 9.90 -2.45 17.56
CA LEU A 156 9.62 -3.70 18.29
C LEU A 156 8.13 -4.05 18.26
N ARG A 157 7.24 -3.07 18.45
CA ARG A 157 5.79 -3.28 18.36
C ARG A 157 5.34 -3.62 16.94
N LEU A 158 5.95 -3.02 15.92
CA LEU A 158 5.67 -3.39 14.52
C LEU A 158 6.11 -4.83 14.23
N LEU A 159 7.23 -5.28 14.79
CA LEU A 159 7.64 -6.68 14.69
C LEU A 159 6.64 -7.62 15.37
N LEU A 160 6.14 -7.28 16.56
CA LEU A 160 5.07 -8.03 17.23
C LEU A 160 3.81 -8.08 16.36
N PHE A 161 3.43 -6.95 15.77
CA PHE A 161 2.25 -6.84 14.93
C PHE A 161 2.32 -7.70 13.66
N TYR A 162 3.47 -7.69 12.95
CA TYR A 162 3.59 -8.39 11.66
C TYR A 162 4.01 -9.86 11.80
N PHE A 163 4.83 -10.18 12.77
CA PHE A 163 5.49 -11.49 12.81
C PHE A 163 5.06 -12.35 13.99
N VAL A 164 4.59 -11.78 15.08
CA VAL A 164 4.20 -12.53 16.30
C VAL A 164 2.69 -12.69 16.39
N SER A 165 1.92 -11.60 16.35
CA SER A 165 0.47 -11.63 16.55
C SER A 165 -0.30 -12.58 15.61
N PRO A 166 0.17 -12.90 14.38
CA PRO A 166 -0.50 -13.89 13.54
C PRO A 166 -0.44 -15.33 14.07
N TYR A 167 0.50 -15.63 14.98
CA TYR A 167 0.76 -16.99 15.47
C TYR A 167 0.31 -17.23 16.90
N PHE A 168 0.11 -16.17 17.68
CA PHE A 168 -0.27 -16.26 19.10
C PHE A 168 -1.55 -15.47 19.32
N SER A 169 -2.52 -16.11 19.97
CA SER A 169 -3.74 -15.46 20.43
C SER A 169 -3.51 -14.84 21.80
N GLU A 170 -4.16 -13.74 22.05
CA GLU A 170 -4.15 -13.09 23.37
C GLU A 170 -4.76 -13.98 24.45
N THR A 171 -4.26 -13.84 25.68
CA THR A 171 -4.82 -14.53 26.87
C THR A 171 -6.21 -13.99 27.18
N LYS A 172 -7.18 -14.87 27.41
CA LYS A 172 -8.56 -14.49 27.77
C LYS A 172 -8.62 -14.14 29.25
N THR A 173 -8.53 -12.87 29.59
CA THR A 173 -8.80 -12.32 30.93
C THR A 173 -10.20 -11.71 30.98
N GLU A 174 -10.71 -11.36 32.15
CA GLU A 174 -11.98 -10.60 32.31
C GLU A 174 -11.87 -9.25 31.58
N GLN A 175 -10.78 -8.53 31.77
CA GLN A 175 -10.46 -7.27 31.09
C GLN A 175 -10.52 -7.40 29.55
N PHE A 176 -10.08 -8.54 29.01
CA PHE A 176 -10.18 -8.83 27.59
C PHE A 176 -11.63 -8.90 27.08
N LEU A 177 -12.58 -9.34 27.90
CA LEU A 177 -14.01 -9.36 27.53
C LEU A 177 -14.59 -7.95 27.48
N GLU A 178 -14.22 -7.09 28.43
CA GLU A 178 -14.64 -5.68 28.47
C GLU A 178 -14.02 -4.89 27.32
N GLU A 179 -12.74 -5.07 27.05
CA GLU A 179 -12.05 -4.54 25.87
C GLU A 179 -12.77 -4.91 24.57
N LYS A 180 -13.12 -6.19 24.40
CA LYS A 180 -13.88 -6.64 23.23
C LYS A 180 -15.24 -5.96 23.13
N GLN A 181 -15.90 -5.68 24.23
CA GLN A 181 -17.19 -4.96 24.24
C GLN A 181 -16.98 -3.50 23.83
N ALA A 182 -15.94 -2.84 24.34
CA ALA A 182 -15.58 -1.47 23.97
C ALA A 182 -15.28 -1.34 22.46
N ILE A 183 -14.47 -2.24 21.92
CA ILE A 183 -14.15 -2.29 20.48
C ILE A 183 -15.42 -2.56 19.64
N LYS A 184 -16.28 -3.47 20.10
CA LYS A 184 -17.55 -3.76 19.42
C LYS A 184 -18.52 -2.57 19.47
N HIS A 185 -18.49 -1.80 20.55
CA HIS A 185 -19.25 -0.56 20.65
C HIS A 185 -18.74 0.49 19.66
N PHE A 186 -17.41 0.68 19.61
CA PHE A 186 -16.76 1.53 18.59
C PHE A 186 -17.15 1.11 17.17
N GLN A 187 -17.08 -0.18 16.85
CA GLN A 187 -17.48 -0.71 15.53
C GLN A 187 -18.93 -0.39 15.17
N LYS A 188 -19.85 -0.46 16.15
CA LYS A 188 -21.28 -0.15 15.91
C LYS A 188 -21.55 1.35 15.69
N LYS A 189 -20.73 2.22 16.27
CA LYS A 189 -20.87 3.67 16.14
C LYS A 189 -20.20 4.23 14.88
N THR A 190 -19.26 3.51 14.32
CA THR A 190 -18.44 3.94 13.20
C THR A 190 -18.76 3.11 11.96
N ASN A 191 -18.31 3.59 10.80
CA ASN A 191 -18.34 2.83 9.55
C ASN A 191 -17.03 2.06 9.32
N ALA A 192 -16.23 1.84 10.38
CA ALA A 192 -14.97 1.13 10.29
C ALA A 192 -15.15 -0.28 9.75
N SER A 193 -14.35 -0.65 8.78
CA SER A 193 -14.40 -1.96 8.13
C SER A 193 -13.99 -3.09 9.08
N LYS A 194 -14.42 -4.31 8.79
CA LYS A 194 -13.94 -5.50 9.56
C LYS A 194 -12.41 -5.56 9.61
N GLN A 195 -11.73 -5.18 8.53
CA GLN A 195 -10.27 -5.18 8.47
C GLN A 195 -9.65 -4.16 9.43
N GLU A 196 -10.17 -2.92 9.46
CA GLU A 196 -9.72 -1.89 10.40
C GLU A 196 -9.91 -2.34 11.85
N ILE A 197 -11.07 -2.89 12.18
CA ILE A 197 -11.35 -3.41 13.53
C ILE A 197 -10.41 -4.56 13.91
N THR A 198 -10.15 -5.48 12.98
CA THR A 198 -9.22 -6.59 13.23
C THR A 198 -7.80 -6.08 13.50
N LEU A 199 -7.33 -5.09 12.75
CA LEU A 199 -6.02 -4.49 12.96
C LEU A 199 -5.99 -3.67 14.25
N LEU A 200 -7.05 -2.90 14.53
CA LEU A 200 -7.19 -2.10 15.73
C LEU A 200 -7.12 -2.98 17.00
N THR A 201 -7.88 -4.07 17.02
CA THR A 201 -7.85 -5.04 18.13
C THR A 201 -6.44 -5.56 18.39
N LYS A 202 -5.71 -5.93 17.34
CA LYS A 202 -4.32 -6.41 17.46
C LYS A 202 -3.39 -5.34 18.02
N VAL A 203 -3.53 -4.11 17.56
CA VAL A 203 -2.68 -3.00 18.00
C VAL A 203 -2.97 -2.65 19.44
N ILE A 204 -4.23 -2.64 19.87
CA ILE A 204 -4.63 -2.43 21.26
C ILE A 204 -3.98 -3.49 22.15
N GLY A 205 -4.14 -4.78 21.85
CA GLY A 205 -3.56 -5.86 22.64
C GLY A 205 -2.03 -5.77 22.76
N ILE A 206 -1.33 -5.48 21.66
CA ILE A 206 0.13 -5.24 21.70
C ILE A 206 0.47 -4.05 22.58
N SER A 207 -0.24 -2.93 22.43
CA SER A 207 0.02 -1.72 23.23
C SER A 207 -0.16 -1.99 24.72
N LEU A 208 -1.30 -2.57 25.11
CA LEU A 208 -1.60 -2.86 26.50
C LEU A 208 -0.59 -3.83 27.12
N ASN A 209 -0.20 -4.88 26.42
CA ASN A 209 0.83 -5.83 26.89
C ASN A 209 2.19 -5.14 27.08
N ARG A 210 2.59 -4.28 26.14
CA ARG A 210 3.87 -3.55 26.26
C ARG A 210 3.83 -2.53 27.39
N ILE A 211 2.71 -1.81 27.54
CA ILE A 211 2.53 -0.83 28.62
C ILE A 211 2.54 -1.51 30.01
N SER A 212 1.84 -2.63 30.16
CA SER A 212 1.82 -3.38 31.43
C SER A 212 3.21 -3.88 31.83
N SER A 213 4.09 -4.13 30.86
CA SER A 213 5.50 -4.47 31.07
C SER A 213 6.42 -3.24 31.18
N ASN A 214 5.86 -2.02 31.27
CA ASN A 214 6.58 -0.75 31.34
C ASN A 214 7.42 -0.37 30.11
N TYR A 215 7.11 -0.94 28.94
CA TYR A 215 7.72 -0.57 27.66
C TYR A 215 6.87 0.49 26.97
N LEU A 216 7.17 1.76 27.22
CA LEU A 216 6.37 2.90 26.74
C LEU A 216 6.96 3.54 25.48
N LEU A 217 6.11 4.04 24.61
CA LEU A 217 6.51 4.96 23.53
C LEU A 217 6.91 6.31 24.14
N LYS A 218 8.19 6.69 24.01
CA LYS A 218 8.77 7.87 24.67
C LYS A 218 8.91 9.09 23.76
N LYS A 219 8.63 8.92 22.45
CA LYS A 219 8.79 9.98 21.45
C LYS A 219 7.66 9.93 20.42
N PRO A 220 7.35 11.07 19.78
CA PRO A 220 6.32 11.10 18.74
C PRO A 220 6.71 10.19 17.58
N ILE A 221 5.71 9.59 16.93
CA ILE A 221 5.91 8.84 15.70
C ILE A 221 6.20 9.83 14.58
N ASN A 222 7.44 9.85 14.13
CA ASN A 222 7.92 10.82 13.16
C ASN A 222 7.07 10.79 11.87
N ARG A 223 6.64 11.98 11.41
CA ARG A 223 5.87 12.18 10.19
C ARG A 223 4.47 11.52 10.18
N TYR A 224 4.03 10.92 11.26
CA TYR A 224 2.69 10.36 11.34
C TYR A 224 1.64 11.46 11.34
N SER A 225 0.61 11.28 10.52
CA SER A 225 -0.57 12.14 10.48
C SER A 225 -1.80 11.31 10.82
N GLY A 226 -2.26 11.46 12.05
CA GLY A 226 -3.50 10.85 12.54
C GLY A 226 -4.71 11.65 12.07
N CYS A 227 -5.21 11.38 10.86
CA CYS A 227 -6.39 12.01 10.29
C CYS A 227 -7.40 10.95 9.89
N PHE A 228 -8.30 10.59 10.80
CA PHE A 228 -9.39 9.66 10.53
C PHE A 228 -10.74 10.27 10.91
N GLU A 229 -11.81 9.69 10.38
CA GLU A 229 -13.18 10.22 10.51
C GLU A 229 -13.73 10.11 11.92
N TYR A 230 -13.31 9.13 12.69
CA TYR A 230 -13.94 8.68 13.95
C TYR A 230 -13.22 9.23 15.20
N ILE A 231 -12.72 10.47 15.17
CA ILE A 231 -11.92 11.03 16.26
C ILE A 231 -12.69 11.03 17.60
N GLN A 232 -13.97 11.39 17.59
CA GLN A 232 -14.77 11.43 18.81
C GLN A 232 -15.00 10.04 19.38
N GLU A 233 -15.44 9.10 18.55
CA GLU A 233 -15.69 7.71 18.91
C GLU A 233 -14.40 6.99 19.33
N PHE A 234 -13.28 7.33 18.69
CA PHE A 234 -11.98 6.82 19.10
C PHE A 234 -11.56 7.33 20.47
N ASN A 235 -11.78 8.60 20.80
CA ASN A 235 -11.51 9.14 22.12
C ASN A 235 -12.40 8.46 23.19
N GLU A 236 -13.66 8.15 22.88
CA GLU A 236 -14.53 7.37 23.77
C GLU A 236 -13.97 5.97 23.99
N LEU A 237 -13.50 5.29 22.94
CA LEU A 237 -12.84 3.98 23.06
C LEU A 237 -11.58 4.07 23.93
N ILE A 238 -10.73 5.07 23.73
CA ILE A 238 -9.51 5.27 24.52
C ILE A 238 -9.86 5.47 26.00
N ASN A 239 -10.85 6.30 26.33
CA ASN A 239 -11.28 6.52 27.69
C ASN A 239 -11.77 5.22 28.36
N GLN A 240 -12.53 4.39 27.64
CA GLN A 240 -12.96 3.08 28.14
C GLN A 240 -11.77 2.14 28.37
N LEU A 241 -10.76 2.13 27.51
CA LEU A 241 -9.55 1.33 27.70
C LEU A 241 -8.74 1.82 28.92
N GLU A 242 -8.63 3.14 29.12
CA GLU A 242 -7.96 3.74 30.27
C GLU A 242 -8.67 3.35 31.59
N GLU A 243 -10.01 3.26 31.61
CA GLU A 243 -10.80 2.79 32.73
C GLU A 243 -10.64 1.28 33.01
N ILE A 244 -10.76 0.44 31.96
CA ILE A 244 -10.67 -1.02 32.07
C ILE A 244 -9.31 -1.47 32.63
N TYR A 245 -8.24 -0.81 32.18
CA TYR A 245 -6.87 -1.19 32.53
C TYR A 245 -6.24 -0.32 33.63
N GLU A 246 -6.99 0.61 34.18
CA GLU A 246 -6.56 1.55 35.25
C GLU A 246 -5.25 2.28 34.91
N LEU A 247 -5.12 2.74 33.62
CA LEU A 247 -3.93 3.40 33.11
C LEU A 247 -4.26 4.70 32.37
N THR A 248 -3.23 5.49 32.10
CA THR A 248 -3.35 6.69 31.25
C THR A 248 -2.45 6.54 30.03
N LEU A 249 -3.03 6.67 28.84
CA LEU A 249 -2.32 6.57 27.57
C LEU A 249 -1.70 7.92 27.18
N SER A 250 -0.41 7.96 26.93
CA SER A 250 0.24 9.13 26.36
C SER A 250 -0.29 9.39 24.93
N GLN A 251 -0.09 10.60 24.41
CA GLN A 251 -0.44 10.89 23.02
C GLN A 251 0.27 9.96 22.03
N TYR A 252 1.51 9.56 22.32
CA TYR A 252 2.27 8.64 21.47
C TYR A 252 1.66 7.24 21.41
N GLU A 253 1.10 6.77 22.55
CA GLU A 253 0.35 5.51 22.58
C GLU A 253 -0.96 5.61 21.81
N LYS A 254 -1.71 6.71 21.98
CA LYS A 254 -2.95 6.99 21.23
C LYS A 254 -2.68 7.06 19.72
N ASP A 255 -1.57 7.68 19.32
CA ASP A 255 -1.13 7.74 17.91
C ASP A 255 -0.86 6.33 17.36
N PHE A 256 -0.13 5.49 18.12
CA PHE A 256 0.13 4.13 17.70
C PHE A 256 -1.15 3.27 17.65
N ILE A 257 -2.03 3.38 18.62
CA ILE A 257 -3.31 2.65 18.63
C ILE A 257 -4.18 3.08 17.44
N SER A 258 -4.13 4.34 17.03
CA SER A 258 -4.96 4.87 15.94
C SER A 258 -4.49 4.50 14.54
N PHE A 259 -3.24 4.02 14.35
CA PHE A 259 -2.69 3.87 13.01
C PHE A 259 -3.52 2.94 12.08
N PRO A 260 -4.18 1.87 12.53
CA PRO A 260 -5.02 1.05 11.65
C PRO A 260 -6.13 1.81 10.94
N LEU A 261 -6.64 2.87 11.56
CA LEU A 261 -7.67 3.75 11.01
C LEU A 261 -7.10 4.76 9.99
N ASN A 262 -5.77 4.85 9.89
CA ASN A 262 -5.05 5.82 9.05
C ASN A 262 -4.23 5.17 7.92
N ILE A 263 -4.35 3.88 7.69
CA ILE A 263 -3.63 3.15 6.64
C ILE A 263 -4.56 2.51 5.61
N ILE A 264 -5.82 2.28 5.98
CA ILE A 264 -6.87 1.72 5.12
C ILE A 264 -7.88 2.83 4.84
N ASN A 265 -8.18 3.05 3.59
CA ASN A 265 -9.15 4.07 3.21
C ASN A 265 -10.53 3.47 3.11
N THR A 266 -11.47 4.01 3.86
CA THR A 266 -12.88 3.61 3.80
C THR A 266 -13.86 4.77 3.58
N SER A 267 -13.48 6.03 3.74
CA SER A 267 -14.40 7.14 3.49
C SER A 267 -13.74 8.41 2.97
N ILE A 268 -14.41 9.04 2.04
CA ILE A 268 -13.95 10.15 1.20
C ILE A 268 -13.92 11.51 1.94
N THR A 269 -14.40 11.59 3.18
CA THR A 269 -14.92 12.85 3.71
C THR A 269 -13.99 13.68 4.58
N MET A 270 -12.85 13.20 5.08
CA MET A 270 -12.11 13.90 6.14
C MET A 270 -10.61 14.09 5.92
N ILE A 271 -10.24 15.01 5.03
CA ILE A 271 -8.92 15.67 5.13
C ILE A 271 -9.12 17.17 5.25
N ARG A 272 -9.48 17.65 6.43
CA ARG A 272 -9.54 19.09 6.66
C ARG A 272 -8.37 19.69 7.46
N LYS A 273 -7.52 18.89 8.12
CA LYS A 273 -6.45 19.39 8.99
C LYS A 273 -4.99 19.10 8.58
N ALA A 274 -4.73 18.18 7.65
CA ALA A 274 -3.37 17.75 7.30
C ALA A 274 -2.74 18.53 6.12
N ASN A 275 -3.25 19.69 5.76
CA ASN A 275 -2.89 20.34 4.48
C ASN A 275 -1.51 20.99 4.42
N SER A 276 -0.87 21.35 5.53
CA SER A 276 0.43 22.06 5.47
C SER A 276 1.61 21.13 5.20
N ASP A 277 1.56 19.88 5.67
CA ASP A 277 2.72 19.01 5.65
C ASP A 277 2.79 18.12 4.40
N LEU A 278 1.66 17.86 3.70
CA LEU A 278 1.65 17.02 2.50
C LEU A 278 2.40 17.61 1.31
N ARG A 279 2.51 18.94 1.23
CA ARG A 279 3.32 19.62 0.21
C ARG A 279 4.80 19.26 0.31
N LEU A 280 5.31 18.98 1.51
CA LEU A 280 6.68 18.49 1.72
C LEU A 280 6.99 17.20 0.94
N TYR A 281 5.96 16.42 0.66
CA TYR A 281 6.08 15.17 -0.10
C TYR A 281 5.67 15.34 -1.57
N PHE A 282 4.61 16.10 -1.82
CA PHE A 282 4.08 16.30 -3.17
C PHE A 282 5.03 17.13 -4.05
N ASP A 283 5.56 18.25 -3.54
CA ASP A 283 6.39 19.15 -4.34
C ASP A 283 7.69 18.49 -4.85
N PRO A 284 8.42 17.66 -4.07
CA PRO A 284 9.55 16.89 -4.60
C PRO A 284 9.17 15.86 -5.67
N MET A 285 7.97 15.27 -5.61
CA MET A 285 7.45 14.41 -6.68
C MET A 285 7.23 15.23 -7.96
N MET A 286 6.62 16.41 -7.87
CA MET A 286 6.40 17.29 -9.01
C MET A 286 7.71 17.80 -9.60
N MET A 287 8.73 18.06 -8.79
CA MET A 287 10.07 18.38 -9.29
C MET A 287 10.65 17.30 -10.20
N ARG A 288 10.36 16.02 -9.96
CA ARG A 288 10.77 14.93 -10.86
C ARG A 288 10.04 15.00 -12.20
N ILE A 289 8.75 15.24 -12.17
CA ILE A 289 7.91 15.34 -13.39
C ILE A 289 8.34 16.55 -14.24
N ARG A 290 8.53 17.73 -13.62
CA ARG A 290 8.96 18.95 -14.32
C ARG A 290 10.32 18.79 -15.04
N ARG A 291 11.24 17.99 -14.49
CA ARG A 291 12.55 17.73 -15.13
C ARG A 291 12.45 16.93 -16.42
N LEU A 292 11.32 16.28 -16.68
CA LEU A 292 11.12 15.52 -17.92
C LEU A 292 10.77 16.42 -19.11
N ASP A 293 10.44 17.69 -18.87
CA ASP A 293 10.16 18.78 -19.84
C ASP A 293 9.17 18.41 -20.97
N LEU A 294 8.50 17.27 -20.80
CA LEU A 294 7.63 16.64 -21.80
C LEU A 294 6.15 16.69 -21.42
N ILE A 295 5.83 17.16 -20.19
CA ILE A 295 4.51 16.97 -19.59
C ILE A 295 4.04 18.28 -19.00
N ASP A 296 3.08 18.88 -19.64
CA ASP A 296 2.24 19.89 -19.02
C ASP A 296 1.19 19.16 -18.16
N LEU A 297 1.17 19.38 -16.86
CA LEU A 297 0.31 18.69 -15.89
C LEU A 297 -0.35 19.71 -14.97
N ASP A 298 -1.67 19.66 -14.82
CA ASP A 298 -2.36 20.42 -13.78
C ASP A 298 -2.03 19.85 -12.40
N GLU A 299 -0.96 20.36 -11.81
CA GLU A 299 -0.48 19.96 -10.49
C GLU A 299 -1.50 20.24 -9.38
N SER A 300 -2.33 21.26 -9.54
CA SER A 300 -3.36 21.61 -8.57
C SER A 300 -4.46 20.56 -8.56
N PHE A 301 -4.91 20.15 -9.74
CA PHE A 301 -5.85 19.05 -9.89
C PHE A 301 -5.27 17.77 -9.33
N LEU A 302 -4.07 17.35 -9.75
CA LEU A 302 -3.43 16.14 -9.27
C LEU A 302 -3.29 16.14 -7.74
N TYR A 303 -2.87 17.27 -7.14
CA TYR A 303 -2.76 17.38 -5.70
C TYR A 303 -4.10 17.17 -4.99
N GLN A 304 -5.17 17.78 -5.47
CA GLN A 304 -6.49 17.63 -4.86
C GLN A 304 -6.99 16.18 -4.90
N GLU A 305 -6.79 15.50 -6.04
CA GLU A 305 -7.22 14.11 -6.22
C GLU A 305 -6.40 13.13 -5.38
N MET A 306 -5.07 13.34 -5.27
CA MET A 306 -4.20 12.36 -4.63
C MET A 306 -3.84 12.63 -3.17
N LYS A 307 -4.11 13.84 -2.62
CA LYS A 307 -3.67 14.23 -1.27
C LYS A 307 -4.08 13.22 -0.18
N GLN A 308 -5.26 12.66 -0.30
CA GLN A 308 -5.75 11.64 0.64
C GLN A 308 -4.94 10.35 0.52
N HIS A 309 -4.75 9.87 -0.71
CA HIS A 309 -3.94 8.68 -0.95
C HIS A 309 -2.49 8.90 -0.49
N LEU A 310 -1.93 10.07 -0.74
CA LEU A 310 -0.57 10.43 -0.32
C LEU A 310 -0.42 10.38 1.21
N SER A 311 -1.41 10.89 1.96
CA SER A 311 -1.42 10.80 3.42
C SER A 311 -1.41 9.34 3.90
N LEU A 312 -2.29 8.51 3.33
CA LEU A 312 -2.36 7.08 3.64
C LEU A 312 -1.07 6.34 3.24
N LEU A 313 -0.49 6.67 2.08
CA LEU A 313 0.78 6.09 1.63
C LEU A 313 1.90 6.38 2.62
N ILE A 314 2.03 7.63 3.06
CA ILE A 314 3.04 8.03 4.06
C ILE A 314 2.86 7.22 5.35
N ASN A 315 1.64 7.14 5.87
CA ASN A 315 1.35 6.35 7.06
C ASN A 315 1.67 4.85 6.85
N ARG A 316 1.29 4.28 5.70
CA ARG A 316 1.63 2.88 5.38
C ARG A 316 3.14 2.65 5.35
N VAL A 317 3.90 3.60 4.84
CA VAL A 317 5.38 3.50 4.84
C VAL A 317 5.92 3.57 6.26
N ILE A 318 5.45 4.50 7.09
CA ILE A 318 5.87 4.66 8.50
C ILE A 318 5.62 3.35 9.27
N PHE A 319 4.43 2.78 9.14
CA PHE A 319 4.04 1.56 9.84
C PHE A 319 4.38 0.26 9.08
N ARG A 320 5.15 0.31 7.99
CA ARG A 320 5.55 -0.85 7.16
C ARG A 320 4.35 -1.65 6.62
N TYR A 321 3.17 -1.03 6.52
CA TYR A 321 1.98 -1.71 6.04
C TYR A 321 2.04 -1.88 4.52
N ARG A 322 1.86 -3.12 4.06
CA ARG A 322 1.88 -3.45 2.63
C ARG A 322 0.48 -3.78 2.14
N LEU A 323 0.02 -3.01 1.17
CA LEU A 323 -1.23 -3.33 0.48
C LEU A 323 -1.10 -4.63 -0.31
N THR A 324 -2.22 -5.33 -0.44
CA THR A 324 -2.32 -6.45 -1.39
C THR A 324 -2.39 -5.88 -2.81
N ASP A 325 -1.60 -6.43 -3.73
CA ASP A 325 -1.69 -6.05 -5.15
C ASP A 325 -2.97 -6.61 -5.75
N LEU A 326 -3.94 -5.76 -5.98
CA LEU A 326 -5.20 -6.11 -6.63
C LEU A 326 -5.10 -6.10 -8.16
N PHE A 327 -4.03 -5.54 -8.69
CA PHE A 327 -3.84 -5.36 -10.13
C PHE A 327 -2.87 -6.36 -10.77
N TYR A 328 -2.15 -7.14 -9.95
CA TYR A 328 -1.24 -8.21 -10.40
C TYR A 328 -0.25 -7.78 -11.50
N GLY A 329 0.27 -6.56 -11.39
CA GLY A 329 1.19 -5.99 -12.38
C GLY A 329 0.55 -5.59 -13.72
N GLU A 330 -0.78 -5.65 -13.84
CA GLU A 330 -1.47 -5.24 -15.08
C GLU A 330 -1.39 -3.72 -15.32
N ILE A 331 -1.27 -2.92 -14.24
CA ILE A 331 -1.14 -1.45 -14.37
C ILE A 331 0.16 -1.06 -15.08
N GLU A 332 1.27 -1.70 -14.74
CA GLU A 332 2.57 -1.49 -15.42
C GLU A 332 2.46 -1.78 -16.91
N LYS A 333 1.80 -2.87 -17.30
CA LYS A 333 1.62 -3.25 -18.71
C LYS A 333 0.68 -2.31 -19.46
N LYS A 334 -0.41 -1.88 -18.81
CA LYS A 334 -1.46 -1.07 -19.44
C LYS A 334 -1.06 0.40 -19.57
N TYR A 335 -0.30 0.92 -18.62
CA TYR A 335 0.11 2.32 -18.54
C TYR A 335 1.63 2.47 -18.32
N PRO A 336 2.48 1.93 -19.22
CA PRO A 336 3.92 1.85 -18.97
C PRO A 336 4.57 3.23 -18.82
N PHE A 337 4.12 4.25 -19.55
CA PHE A 337 4.63 5.61 -19.43
C PHE A 337 4.31 6.24 -18.09
N SER A 338 3.06 6.24 -17.67
CA SER A 338 2.63 6.78 -16.37
C SER A 338 3.22 6.01 -15.20
N TYR A 339 3.43 4.68 -15.38
CA TYR A 339 4.08 3.85 -14.35
C TYR A 339 5.56 4.22 -14.16
N GLN A 340 6.26 4.53 -15.25
CA GLN A 340 7.65 5.01 -15.15
C GLN A 340 7.72 6.35 -14.41
N ILE A 341 6.82 7.30 -14.74
CA ILE A 341 6.73 8.58 -14.03
C ILE A 341 6.39 8.38 -12.56
N ALA A 342 5.42 7.52 -12.26
CA ALA A 342 5.07 7.16 -10.88
C ALA A 342 6.28 6.59 -10.13
N SER A 343 7.08 5.75 -10.79
CA SER A 343 8.30 5.19 -10.19
C SER A 343 9.32 6.26 -9.83
N GLU A 344 9.52 7.27 -10.67
CA GLU A 344 10.38 8.42 -10.36
C GLU A 344 9.85 9.25 -9.19
N CYS A 345 8.53 9.48 -9.13
CA CYS A 345 7.89 10.14 -8.00
C CYS A 345 8.08 9.37 -6.69
N ILE A 346 7.92 8.05 -6.73
CA ILE A 346 8.13 7.18 -5.56
C ILE A 346 9.58 7.22 -5.09
N GLN A 347 10.58 7.27 -5.98
CA GLN A 347 11.98 7.44 -5.57
C GLN A 347 12.22 8.74 -4.79
N ALA A 348 11.53 9.83 -5.15
CA ALA A 348 11.59 11.07 -4.38
C ALA A 348 11.02 10.89 -2.98
N LEU A 349 9.91 10.16 -2.83
CA LEU A 349 9.32 9.85 -1.53
C LEU A 349 10.21 8.91 -0.70
N GLU A 350 10.81 7.88 -1.32
CA GLU A 350 11.76 6.98 -0.65
C GLU A 350 12.95 7.73 -0.07
N ALA A 351 13.48 8.72 -0.82
CA ALA A 351 14.57 9.54 -0.35
C ALA A 351 14.22 10.39 0.88
N ILE A 352 12.96 10.87 0.96
CA ILE A 352 12.46 11.65 2.10
C ILE A 352 12.15 10.73 3.28
N LEU A 353 11.42 9.64 3.03
CA LEU A 353 10.93 8.73 4.07
C LEU A 353 12.01 7.77 4.57
N GLN A 354 13.11 7.60 3.81
CA GLN A 354 14.22 6.68 4.06
C GLN A 354 13.80 5.20 4.14
N HIS A 355 12.69 4.86 3.48
CA HIS A 355 12.15 3.51 3.43
C HIS A 355 11.72 3.15 2.01
N LYS A 356 11.83 1.87 1.69
CA LYS A 356 11.35 1.35 0.41
C LYS A 356 9.84 1.30 0.34
N ILE A 357 9.30 1.76 -0.78
CA ILE A 357 7.87 1.79 -1.06
C ILE A 357 7.53 0.61 -1.99
N SER A 358 6.40 -0.03 -1.73
CA SER A 358 6.00 -1.22 -2.49
C SER A 358 5.59 -0.86 -3.93
N LYS A 359 5.77 -1.81 -4.86
CA LYS A 359 5.32 -1.65 -6.26
C LYS A 359 3.80 -1.43 -6.38
N VAL A 360 3.04 -1.86 -5.40
CA VAL A 360 1.59 -1.64 -5.36
C VAL A 360 1.26 -0.15 -5.26
N GLU A 361 2.02 0.60 -4.46
CA GLU A 361 1.86 2.06 -4.35
C GLU A 361 2.21 2.78 -5.66
N ILE A 362 3.20 2.28 -6.41
CA ILE A 362 3.50 2.78 -7.76
C ILE A 362 2.29 2.60 -8.66
N SER A 363 1.63 1.45 -8.62
CA SER A 363 0.42 1.18 -9.40
C SER A 363 -0.71 2.14 -9.07
N TYR A 364 -0.96 2.41 -7.78
CA TYR A 364 -1.97 3.40 -7.38
C TYR A 364 -1.61 4.81 -7.84
N LEU A 365 -0.37 5.24 -7.66
CA LEU A 365 0.09 6.55 -8.12
C LEU A 365 -0.03 6.69 -9.65
N THR A 366 0.23 5.61 -10.39
CA THR A 366 0.04 5.55 -11.85
C THR A 366 -1.40 5.89 -12.23
N LEU A 367 -2.39 5.39 -11.48
CA LEU A 367 -3.80 5.68 -11.77
C LEU A 367 -4.15 7.16 -11.55
N TYR A 368 -3.58 7.81 -10.54
CA TYR A 368 -3.76 9.26 -10.33
C TYR A 368 -3.13 10.07 -11.44
N LEU A 369 -1.94 9.69 -11.91
CA LEU A 369 -1.30 10.34 -13.06
C LEU A 369 -2.12 10.17 -14.35
N GLU A 370 -2.63 8.96 -14.61
CA GLU A 370 -3.52 8.72 -15.74
C GLU A 370 -4.80 9.56 -15.68
N LEU A 371 -5.39 9.70 -14.49
CA LEU A 371 -6.54 10.57 -14.27
C LEU A 371 -6.21 12.01 -14.61
N ALA A 372 -5.08 12.53 -14.12
CA ALA A 372 -4.64 13.90 -14.38
C ALA A 372 -4.34 14.14 -15.88
N PHE A 373 -3.69 13.19 -16.55
CA PHE A 373 -3.43 13.29 -17.99
C PHE A 373 -4.73 13.29 -18.81
N ARG A 374 -5.76 12.52 -18.40
CA ARG A 374 -7.07 12.53 -19.07
C ARG A 374 -7.83 13.80 -18.80
N TYR A 375 -7.86 14.26 -17.55
CA TYR A 375 -8.49 15.53 -17.17
C TYR A 375 -7.94 16.68 -18.02
N GLN A 376 -6.64 16.73 -18.19
CA GLN A 376 -5.99 17.73 -19.02
C GLN A 376 -6.39 17.62 -20.50
N LYS A 377 -6.43 16.39 -21.04
CA LYS A 377 -6.92 16.18 -22.42
C LYS A 377 -8.36 16.65 -22.63
N GLU A 378 -9.23 16.41 -21.68
CA GLU A 378 -10.62 16.87 -21.70
C GLU A 378 -10.73 18.39 -21.61
N HIS A 379 -9.88 19.06 -20.82
CA HIS A 379 -9.80 20.52 -20.76
C HIS A 379 -9.16 21.12 -22.00
N PHE A 380 -8.22 20.43 -22.65
CA PHE A 380 -7.73 20.81 -23.98
C PHE A 380 -8.82 20.68 -25.05
N SER A 381 -9.76 19.76 -24.92
CA SER A 381 -10.85 19.57 -25.88
C SER A 381 -11.80 20.78 -25.94
N SER A 382 -11.85 21.61 -24.88
CA SER A 382 -12.60 22.87 -24.86
C SER A 382 -11.87 24.04 -25.56
N LYS A 383 -10.57 23.88 -25.84
CA LYS A 383 -9.76 24.92 -26.49
C LYS A 383 -9.91 24.84 -28.02
N LYS A 384 -10.09 26.00 -28.65
CA LYS A 384 -10.19 26.12 -30.12
C LYS A 384 -8.80 26.20 -30.71
N VAL A 385 -8.55 25.43 -31.75
CA VAL A 385 -7.32 25.46 -32.54
C VAL A 385 -7.64 25.94 -33.94
N ALA A 386 -6.80 26.80 -34.49
CA ALA A 386 -6.91 27.20 -35.89
C ALA A 386 -5.95 26.41 -36.78
N ILE A 387 -6.40 26.00 -37.97
CA ILE A 387 -5.54 25.50 -39.05
C ILE A 387 -5.60 26.50 -40.17
N VAL A 388 -4.47 27.16 -40.47
CA VAL A 388 -4.34 28.08 -41.59
C VAL A 388 -3.61 27.38 -42.74
N HIS A 389 -4.23 27.31 -43.91
CA HIS A 389 -3.70 26.56 -45.07
C HIS A 389 -4.04 27.22 -46.43
N THR A 390 -3.15 27.02 -47.39
CA THR A 390 -3.32 27.49 -48.79
C THR A 390 -4.09 26.54 -49.67
N THR A 391 -4.05 25.26 -49.40
CA THR A 391 -4.42 24.21 -50.33
C THR A 391 -5.51 23.28 -49.83
N GLY A 392 -6.18 22.70 -50.82
CA GLY A 392 -7.34 21.81 -50.84
C GLY A 392 -7.73 21.05 -49.56
N LYS A 393 -9.02 20.76 -49.47
CA LYS A 393 -9.69 20.07 -48.34
C LYS A 393 -8.97 18.81 -47.83
N GLY A 394 -8.18 18.10 -48.68
CA GLY A 394 -7.48 16.86 -48.34
C GLY A 394 -6.36 17.05 -47.32
N THR A 395 -5.48 18.04 -47.53
CA THR A 395 -4.36 18.34 -46.63
C THR A 395 -4.85 18.87 -45.29
N ALA A 396 -5.85 19.73 -45.30
CA ALA A 396 -6.47 20.24 -44.08
C ALA A 396 -7.11 19.14 -43.22
N LEU A 397 -7.74 18.15 -43.84
CA LEU A 397 -8.31 16.97 -43.20
C LEU A 397 -7.23 16.05 -42.60
N MET A 398 -6.10 15.87 -43.29
CA MET A 398 -4.96 15.11 -42.74
C MET A 398 -4.38 15.79 -41.50
N ILE A 399 -4.12 17.09 -41.60
CA ILE A 399 -3.65 17.91 -40.47
C ILE A 399 -4.64 17.84 -39.29
N GLN A 400 -5.92 18.03 -39.56
CA GLN A 400 -6.97 17.89 -38.55
C GLN A 400 -6.94 16.51 -37.87
N ARG A 401 -6.76 15.45 -38.66
CA ARG A 401 -6.70 14.08 -38.14
C ARG A 401 -5.49 13.85 -37.25
N GLN A 402 -4.35 14.40 -37.60
CA GLN A 402 -3.11 14.35 -36.79
C GLN A 402 -3.27 15.16 -35.50
N ILE A 403 -3.78 16.38 -35.58
CA ILE A 403 -4.04 17.23 -34.40
C ILE A 403 -5.02 16.53 -33.45
N LYS A 404 -6.13 15.98 -33.95
CA LYS A 404 -7.08 15.22 -33.13
C LYS A 404 -6.48 13.94 -32.52
N ARG A 405 -5.50 13.34 -33.20
CA ARG A 405 -4.79 12.17 -32.66
C ARG A 405 -3.85 12.55 -31.53
N ILE A 406 -3.22 13.73 -31.56
CA ILE A 406 -2.25 14.22 -30.60
C ILE A 406 -2.94 14.91 -29.41
N LEU A 407 -3.85 15.86 -29.70
CA LEU A 407 -4.48 16.73 -28.70
C LEU A 407 -5.84 16.21 -28.19
N GLY A 408 -6.36 15.13 -28.78
CA GLY A 408 -7.67 14.56 -28.41
C GLY A 408 -8.72 14.70 -29.51
N ARG A 409 -9.72 13.77 -29.51
CA ARG A 409 -10.75 13.72 -30.58
C ARG A 409 -11.74 14.87 -30.50
N ASP A 410 -11.92 15.45 -29.34
CA ASP A 410 -12.97 16.42 -29.03
C ASP A 410 -12.50 17.88 -29.20
N ILE A 411 -11.23 18.11 -29.57
CA ILE A 411 -10.71 19.46 -29.79
C ILE A 411 -11.47 20.16 -30.91
N GLN A 412 -11.89 21.42 -30.68
CA GLN A 412 -12.55 22.23 -31.68
C GLN A 412 -11.52 22.80 -32.65
N ILE A 413 -11.65 22.44 -33.93
CA ILE A 413 -10.72 22.86 -34.97
C ILE A 413 -11.45 23.80 -35.95
N THR A 414 -10.92 24.99 -36.12
CA THR A 414 -11.39 25.96 -37.11
C THR A 414 -10.43 26.00 -38.29
N HIS A 415 -10.95 25.77 -39.49
CA HIS A 415 -10.18 25.91 -40.70
C HIS A 415 -10.25 27.36 -41.20
N VAL A 416 -9.11 27.94 -41.45
CA VAL A 416 -8.96 29.32 -41.95
C VAL A 416 -8.17 29.29 -43.26
N SER A 417 -8.71 29.81 -44.32
CA SER A 417 -7.98 29.90 -45.62
C SER A 417 -6.98 31.07 -45.58
N GLU A 418 -5.96 31.00 -46.47
CA GLU A 418 -4.98 32.09 -46.63
C GLU A 418 -5.64 33.45 -46.89
N GLU A 419 -6.75 33.44 -47.65
CA GLU A 419 -7.48 34.68 -47.94
C GLU A 419 -8.26 35.26 -46.76
N GLN A 420 -8.53 34.44 -45.75
CA GLN A 420 -9.36 34.79 -44.62
C GLN A 420 -8.56 35.07 -43.33
N TYR A 421 -7.29 34.58 -43.21
CA TYR A 421 -6.58 34.60 -41.97
C TYR A 421 -6.32 36.01 -41.44
N GLU A 422 -6.13 37.01 -42.30
CA GLU A 422 -5.94 38.42 -41.92
C GLU A 422 -7.21 39.04 -41.30
N LYS A 423 -8.39 38.44 -41.53
CA LYS A 423 -9.69 38.92 -41.01
C LYS A 423 -10.08 38.14 -39.73
N VAL A 424 -9.35 37.11 -39.37
CA VAL A 424 -9.63 36.28 -38.20
C VAL A 424 -8.64 36.61 -37.10
N ASP A 425 -9.14 36.93 -35.93
CA ASP A 425 -8.32 37.14 -34.75
C ASP A 425 -7.75 35.78 -34.27
N LEU A 426 -6.53 35.48 -34.73
CA LEU A 426 -5.83 34.23 -34.39
C LEU A 426 -5.41 34.16 -32.91
N ASN A 427 -5.36 35.26 -32.20
CA ASN A 427 -4.99 35.31 -30.78
C ASN A 427 -6.06 34.72 -29.86
N LYS A 428 -7.26 34.43 -30.38
CA LYS A 428 -8.34 33.74 -29.65
C LYS A 428 -8.21 32.23 -29.62
N TYR A 429 -7.24 31.71 -30.38
CA TYR A 429 -7.00 30.27 -30.45
C TYR A 429 -5.90 29.86 -29.50
N PHE A 430 -6.05 28.70 -28.94
CA PHE A 430 -5.05 28.09 -28.07
C PHE A 430 -3.72 27.83 -28.79
N ALA A 431 -3.79 27.41 -30.05
CA ALA A 431 -2.66 27.26 -30.94
C ALA A 431 -3.10 27.43 -32.38
N VAL A 432 -2.18 27.87 -33.25
CA VAL A 432 -2.37 28.00 -34.69
C VAL A 432 -1.42 27.07 -35.42
N PHE A 433 -1.96 26.15 -36.20
CA PHE A 433 -1.20 25.29 -37.08
C PHE A 433 -1.25 25.87 -38.47
N THR A 434 -0.12 26.01 -39.13
CA THR A 434 -0.08 26.69 -40.43
C THR A 434 0.87 26.02 -41.40
N THR A 435 0.51 26.05 -42.68
CA THR A 435 1.39 25.67 -43.81
C THR A 435 1.98 26.89 -44.51
N ILE A 436 1.68 28.12 -44.01
CA ILE A 436 2.16 29.39 -44.57
C ILE A 436 2.75 30.29 -43.48
N PRO A 437 3.66 31.21 -43.83
CA PRO A 437 4.09 32.26 -42.88
C PRO A 437 2.93 33.17 -42.54
N LEU A 438 2.69 33.36 -41.22
CA LEU A 438 1.65 34.24 -40.71
C LEU A 438 2.25 35.57 -40.25
N LYS A 439 1.52 36.69 -40.52
CA LYS A 439 1.82 38.01 -39.99
C LYS A 439 0.82 38.35 -38.88
N ASN A 440 1.23 39.18 -37.93
CA ASN A 440 0.35 39.73 -36.88
C ASN A 440 -0.25 38.69 -35.92
N VAL A 441 0.48 37.63 -35.56
CA VAL A 441 0.11 36.77 -34.44
C VAL A 441 0.90 37.17 -33.21
N ASN A 442 0.21 37.28 -32.03
CA ASN A 442 0.84 37.65 -30.76
C ASN A 442 1.88 36.57 -30.35
N GLU A 443 2.96 37.00 -29.70
CA GLU A 443 4.00 36.07 -29.18
C GLU A 443 3.44 35.07 -28.16
N GLU A 444 2.31 35.37 -27.51
CA GLU A 444 1.64 34.49 -26.56
C GLU A 444 0.87 33.32 -27.22
N THR A 445 0.54 33.42 -28.53
CA THR A 445 -0.20 32.37 -29.24
C THR A 445 0.79 31.45 -29.98
N PRO A 446 0.95 30.18 -29.59
CA PRO A 446 1.86 29.28 -30.27
C PRO A 446 1.50 29.08 -31.74
N VAL A 447 2.43 29.38 -32.64
CA VAL A 447 2.30 29.13 -34.05
C VAL A 447 3.19 27.96 -34.46
N ILE A 448 2.58 26.89 -34.96
CA ILE A 448 3.25 25.65 -35.33
C ILE A 448 3.24 25.53 -36.87
N HIS A 449 4.41 25.68 -37.46
CA HIS A 449 4.57 25.49 -38.91
C HIS A 449 4.62 24.00 -39.25
N LEU A 450 3.77 23.58 -40.14
CA LEU A 450 3.69 22.22 -40.65
C LEU A 450 4.37 22.17 -42.05
N THR A 451 5.42 21.35 -42.13
CA THR A 451 6.16 21.08 -43.37
C THR A 451 5.61 19.86 -44.06
#